data_c34625633fad866bf3a328b955e66a4e
#
_entry.id   c34625633fad866bf3a328b955e66a4e
#
_cell.length_a   1.000
_cell.length_b   1.000
_cell.length_c   1.000
_cell.angle_alpha   90.00
_cell.angle_beta   90.00
_cell.angle_gamma   90.00
#
_symmetry.space_group_name_H-M   'P 1'
#
loop_
_entity.id
_entity.type
_entity.pdbx_description
1 polymer ?
#
loop_
_entity_poly.entity_id
_entity_poly.type
_entity_poly.pdbx_seq_one_letter_code
_entity_poly.pdbx_strand_id
1 'polypeptide(L)'
;MTASLWEFSLELYGRPGVQSACLSLQEDMGMDVNILLYCCWRGPMETEELEALMTKLGPWQRGVVSGLRTVRQLIKPMIKDLSEHSEVVAQLRKKIAGLELEAEKLQQSIMMHFAAGYATN
;
A
#
# COMPACT_ATOMS: atom_id res chain seq x y z
N MET A 1 -21.74 12.67 -2.99
CA MET A 1 -21.28 11.29 -2.77
C MET A 1 -19.76 11.23 -2.80
N THR A 2 -19.18 10.60 -1.80
CA THR A 2 -17.72 10.53 -1.66
C THR A 2 -17.15 9.44 -2.56
N ALA A 3 -16.05 9.73 -3.25
CA ALA A 3 -15.31 8.72 -4.00
C ALA A 3 -14.81 7.64 -3.05
N SER A 4 -14.61 6.42 -3.56
CA SER A 4 -13.96 5.37 -2.80
C SER A 4 -12.51 5.76 -2.49
N LEU A 5 -11.93 5.15 -1.48
CA LEU A 5 -10.53 5.40 -1.14
C LEU A 5 -9.62 5.10 -2.32
N TRP A 6 -9.92 4.02 -3.08
CA TRP A 6 -9.13 3.67 -4.26
C TRP A 6 -9.20 4.74 -5.34
N GLU A 7 -10.42 5.21 -5.67
CA GLU A 7 -10.61 6.29 -6.66
C GLU A 7 -9.93 7.58 -6.22
N PHE A 8 -10.09 7.95 -4.95
CA PHE A 8 -9.44 9.11 -4.36
C PHE A 8 -7.92 9.01 -4.49
N SER A 9 -7.36 7.84 -4.18
CA SER A 9 -5.91 7.59 -4.24
C SER A 9 -5.38 7.71 -5.66
N LEU A 10 -6.10 7.16 -6.64
CA LEU A 10 -5.70 7.26 -8.05
C LEU A 10 -5.69 8.69 -8.53
N GLU A 11 -6.70 9.47 -8.17
CA GLU A 11 -6.77 10.88 -8.52
C GLU A 11 -5.64 11.67 -7.89
N LEU A 12 -5.39 11.44 -6.60
CA LEU A 12 -4.35 12.13 -5.86
C LEU A 12 -2.97 11.83 -6.45
N TYR A 13 -2.70 10.57 -6.76
CA TYR A 13 -1.44 10.16 -7.38
C TYR A 13 -1.21 10.78 -8.77
N GLY A 14 -2.28 11.13 -9.47
CA GLY A 14 -2.19 11.79 -10.76
C GLY A 14 -1.74 13.24 -10.68
N ARG A 15 -1.73 13.84 -9.49
CA ARG A 15 -1.33 15.23 -9.32
C ARG A 15 0.18 15.37 -9.29
N PRO A 16 0.73 16.46 -9.88
CA PRO A 16 2.18 16.65 -9.93
C PRO A 16 2.83 16.58 -8.56
N GLY A 17 3.90 15.80 -8.46
CA GLY A 17 4.72 15.69 -7.26
C GLY A 17 4.20 14.76 -6.17
N VAL A 18 2.95 14.32 -6.23
CA VAL A 18 2.37 13.48 -5.18
C VAL A 18 3.02 12.09 -5.14
N GLN A 19 3.14 11.45 -6.30
CA GLN A 19 3.76 10.11 -6.36
C GLN A 19 5.19 10.13 -5.83
N SER A 20 5.98 11.12 -6.23
CA SER A 20 7.35 11.28 -5.78
C SER A 20 7.42 11.52 -4.27
N ALA A 21 6.53 12.36 -3.73
CA ALA A 21 6.48 12.63 -2.29
C ALA A 21 6.11 11.37 -1.51
N CYS A 22 5.15 10.59 -1.99
CA CYS A 22 4.74 9.34 -1.34
C CYS A 22 5.88 8.32 -1.32
N LEU A 23 6.61 8.20 -2.43
CA LEU A 23 7.75 7.29 -2.50
C LEU A 23 8.84 7.70 -1.51
N SER A 24 9.12 9.00 -1.39
CA SER A 24 10.10 9.50 -0.42
C SER A 24 9.69 9.19 1.01
N LEU A 25 8.42 9.40 1.34
CA LEU A 25 7.90 9.11 2.68
C LEU A 25 8.01 7.62 3.00
N GLN A 26 7.71 6.77 2.02
CA GLN A 26 7.79 5.32 2.19
C GLN A 26 9.23 4.84 2.36
N GLU A 27 10.15 5.30 1.50
CA GLU A 27 11.53 4.83 1.48
C GLU A 27 12.39 5.47 2.57
N ASP A 28 12.25 6.78 2.77
CA ASP A 28 13.10 7.52 3.70
C ASP A 28 12.61 7.46 5.14
N MET A 29 11.31 7.39 5.35
CA MET A 29 10.70 7.46 6.67
C MET A 29 9.95 6.19 7.07
N GLY A 30 9.86 5.21 6.19
CA GLY A 30 9.17 3.95 6.47
C GLY A 30 7.67 4.09 6.67
N MET A 31 7.07 5.16 6.13
CA MET A 31 5.63 5.39 6.30
C MET A 31 4.80 4.47 5.42
N ASP A 32 3.67 4.03 5.95
CA ASP A 32 2.66 3.31 5.16
C ASP A 32 1.85 4.35 4.40
N VAL A 33 2.09 4.43 3.09
CA VAL A 33 1.43 5.39 2.22
C VAL A 33 -0.09 5.19 2.20
N ASN A 34 -0.57 3.96 2.32
CA ASN A 34 -2.01 3.69 2.37
C ASN A 34 -2.65 4.31 3.61
N ILE A 35 -1.99 4.27 4.75
CA ILE A 35 -2.49 4.95 5.96
C ILE A 35 -2.53 6.46 5.73
N LEU A 36 -1.51 7.01 5.10
CA LEU A 36 -1.47 8.43 4.78
C LEU A 36 -2.62 8.83 3.85
N LEU A 37 -2.85 8.04 2.81
CA LEU A 37 -3.97 8.26 1.87
C LEU A 37 -5.32 8.17 2.58
N TYR A 38 -5.46 7.21 3.50
CA TYR A 38 -6.65 7.08 4.32
C TYR A 38 -6.90 8.34 5.14
N CYS A 39 -5.87 8.86 5.78
CA CYS A 39 -6.00 10.09 6.59
C CYS A 39 -6.46 11.26 5.75
N CYS A 40 -5.91 11.40 4.54
CA CYS A 40 -6.33 12.47 3.62
C CYS A 40 -7.79 12.31 3.17
N TRP A 41 -8.18 11.08 2.88
CA TRP A 41 -9.54 10.76 2.42
C TRP A 41 -10.57 10.88 3.54
N ARG A 42 -10.22 10.37 4.71
CA ARG A 42 -11.12 10.33 5.88
C ARG A 42 -11.35 11.72 6.45
N GLY A 43 -10.33 12.57 6.42
CA GLY A 43 -10.38 13.88 7.04
C GLY A 43 -10.13 13.84 8.54
N PRO A 44 -10.57 14.88 9.28
CA PRO A 44 -10.32 14.94 10.72
C PRO A 44 -10.90 13.73 11.45
N MET A 45 -10.10 13.16 12.35
CA MET A 45 -10.52 12.00 13.15
C MET A 45 -9.80 12.01 14.49
N GLU A 46 -10.36 11.28 15.46
CA GLU A 46 -9.73 11.10 16.75
C GLU A 46 -8.51 10.18 16.64
N THR A 47 -7.54 10.42 17.52
CA THR A 47 -6.32 9.59 17.56
C THR A 47 -6.67 8.12 17.81
N GLU A 48 -7.68 7.86 18.62
CA GLU A 48 -8.13 6.51 18.94
C GLU A 48 -8.61 5.75 17.72
N GLU A 49 -9.26 6.42 16.77
CA GLU A 49 -9.69 5.80 15.52
C GLU A 49 -8.48 5.34 14.72
N LEU A 50 -7.48 6.21 14.58
CA LEU A 50 -6.27 5.89 13.84
C LEU A 50 -5.49 4.75 14.47
N GLU A 51 -5.34 4.79 15.80
CA GLU A 51 -4.65 3.72 16.53
C GLU A 51 -5.35 2.37 16.38
N ALA A 52 -6.68 2.35 16.46
CA ALA A 52 -7.47 1.13 16.27
C ALA A 52 -7.32 0.58 14.86
N LEU A 53 -7.32 1.46 13.86
CA LEU A 53 -7.11 1.06 12.47
C LEU A 53 -5.71 0.45 12.28
N MET A 54 -4.68 1.10 12.81
CA MET A 54 -3.30 0.63 12.67
C MET A 54 -3.11 -0.72 13.35
N THR A 55 -3.74 -0.93 14.50
CA THR A 55 -3.71 -2.22 15.20
C THR A 55 -4.35 -3.32 14.35
N LYS A 56 -5.49 -3.02 13.75
CA LYS A 56 -6.21 -3.98 12.90
C LYS A 56 -5.43 -4.33 11.64
N LEU A 57 -4.82 -3.34 11.01
CA LEU A 57 -4.10 -3.53 9.74
C LEU A 57 -2.69 -4.05 9.88
N GLY A 58 -2.09 -3.90 11.07
CA GLY A 58 -0.68 -4.23 11.28
C GLY A 58 -0.24 -5.57 10.71
N PRO A 59 -0.91 -6.68 11.06
CA PRO A 59 -0.52 -7.99 10.52
C PRO A 59 -0.60 -8.07 9.00
N TRP A 60 -1.60 -7.48 8.39
CA TRP A 60 -1.74 -7.46 6.93
C TRP A 60 -0.65 -6.61 6.29
N GLN A 61 -0.46 -5.40 6.77
CA GLN A 61 0.49 -4.46 6.19
C GLN A 61 1.94 -4.96 6.36
N ARG A 62 2.32 -5.36 7.57
CA ARG A 62 3.69 -5.81 7.85
C ARG A 62 3.96 -7.21 7.33
N GLY A 63 2.97 -8.09 7.41
CA GLY A 63 3.14 -9.48 6.98
C GLY A 63 2.97 -9.66 5.48
N VAL A 64 1.84 -9.25 4.93
CA VAL A 64 1.52 -9.53 3.54
C VAL A 64 2.07 -8.47 2.60
N VAL A 65 1.69 -7.20 2.78
CA VAL A 65 2.11 -6.14 1.86
C VAL A 65 3.62 -5.94 1.87
N SER A 66 4.20 -5.73 3.05
CA SER A 66 5.65 -5.54 3.19
C SER A 66 6.42 -6.80 2.82
N GLY A 67 5.86 -7.98 3.11
CA GLY A 67 6.47 -9.26 2.73
C GLY A 67 6.60 -9.41 1.23
N LEU A 68 5.54 -9.13 0.50
CA LEU A 68 5.55 -9.17 -0.96
C LEU A 68 6.53 -8.14 -1.54
N ARG A 69 6.56 -6.95 -0.97
CA ARG A 69 7.49 -5.90 -1.38
C ARG A 69 8.93 -6.34 -1.18
N THR A 70 9.24 -6.92 -0.03
CA THR A 70 10.59 -7.40 0.29
C THR A 70 11.02 -8.47 -0.71
N VAL A 71 10.16 -9.43 -1.02
CA VAL A 71 10.47 -10.48 -2.01
C VAL A 71 10.71 -9.86 -3.38
N ARG A 72 9.85 -8.92 -3.79
CA ARG A 72 10.00 -8.23 -5.07
C ARG A 72 11.35 -7.52 -5.18
N GLN A 73 11.76 -6.85 -4.11
CA GLN A 73 13.04 -6.13 -4.07
C GLN A 73 14.23 -7.09 -4.09
N LEU A 74 14.12 -8.22 -3.39
CA LEU A 74 15.17 -9.24 -3.38
C LEU A 74 15.39 -9.86 -4.74
N ILE A 75 14.33 -10.09 -5.49
CA ILE A 75 14.40 -10.74 -6.80
C ILE A 75 15.04 -9.85 -7.87
N LYS A 76 14.93 -8.54 -7.72
CA LYS A 76 15.40 -7.60 -8.74
C LYS A 76 16.86 -7.84 -9.19
N PRO A 77 17.85 -7.92 -8.29
CA PRO A 77 19.22 -8.20 -8.73
C PRO A 77 19.38 -9.63 -9.25
N MET A 78 18.53 -10.56 -8.85
CA MET A 78 18.63 -11.95 -9.28
C MET A 78 18.28 -12.13 -10.76
N ILE A 79 17.58 -11.20 -11.38
CA ILE A 79 17.30 -11.21 -12.82
C ILE A 79 18.62 -11.26 -13.59
N LYS A 80 19.61 -10.49 -13.13
CA LYS A 80 20.94 -10.45 -13.74
C LYS A 80 21.81 -11.61 -13.25
N ASP A 81 21.77 -11.88 -11.93
CA ASP A 81 22.63 -12.89 -11.31
C ASP A 81 22.33 -14.31 -11.80
N LEU A 82 21.06 -14.60 -12.08
CA LEU A 82 20.60 -15.88 -12.57
C LEU A 82 20.37 -15.78 -14.10
N SER A 83 21.41 -15.42 -14.82
CA SER A 83 21.32 -15.07 -16.24
C SER A 83 20.65 -16.12 -17.14
N GLU A 84 20.83 -17.42 -16.86
CA GLU A 84 20.18 -18.49 -17.63
C GLU A 84 18.67 -18.55 -17.42
N HIS A 85 18.18 -17.93 -16.33
CA HIS A 85 16.78 -17.92 -15.97
C HIS A 85 16.20 -16.51 -15.89
N SER A 86 16.91 -15.52 -16.43
CA SER A 86 16.57 -14.10 -16.27
C SER A 86 15.14 -13.76 -16.70
N GLU A 87 14.68 -14.33 -17.81
CA GLU A 87 13.33 -14.05 -18.31
C GLU A 87 12.25 -14.58 -17.37
N VAL A 88 12.43 -15.81 -16.86
CA VAL A 88 11.47 -16.44 -15.95
C VAL A 88 11.48 -15.70 -14.60
N VAL A 89 12.67 -15.31 -14.12
CA VAL A 89 12.80 -14.55 -12.89
C VAL A 89 12.13 -13.18 -13.01
N ALA A 90 12.32 -12.50 -14.13
CA ALA A 90 11.66 -11.21 -14.39
C ALA A 90 10.13 -11.36 -14.44
N GLN A 91 9.64 -12.42 -15.03
CA GLN A 91 8.19 -12.70 -15.07
C GLN A 91 7.64 -12.97 -13.67
N LEU A 92 8.36 -13.74 -12.86
CA LEU A 92 7.98 -14.00 -11.49
C LEU A 92 7.91 -12.71 -10.68
N ARG A 93 8.90 -11.83 -10.83
CA ARG A 93 8.92 -10.54 -10.16
C ARG A 93 7.70 -9.70 -10.54
N LYS A 94 7.33 -9.72 -11.80
CA LYS A 94 6.16 -8.98 -12.28
C LYS A 94 4.86 -9.50 -11.65
N LYS A 95 4.75 -10.82 -11.51
CA LYS A 95 3.59 -11.43 -10.84
C LYS A 95 3.52 -11.02 -9.37
N ILE A 96 4.67 -11.01 -8.69
CA ILE A 96 4.74 -10.60 -7.29
C ILE A 96 4.35 -9.12 -7.14
N ALA A 97 4.80 -8.26 -8.05
CA ALA A 97 4.40 -6.85 -8.06
C ALA A 97 2.88 -6.71 -8.23
N GLY A 98 2.27 -7.54 -9.07
CA GLY A 98 0.82 -7.57 -9.23
C GLY A 98 0.10 -8.01 -7.98
N LEU A 99 0.63 -9.01 -7.27
CA LEU A 99 0.07 -9.48 -6.00
C LEU A 99 0.22 -8.42 -4.91
N GLU A 100 1.34 -7.72 -4.89
CA GLU A 100 1.55 -6.60 -3.96
C GLU A 100 0.48 -5.53 -4.16
N LEU A 101 0.20 -5.17 -5.41
CA LEU A 101 -0.84 -4.20 -5.74
C LEU A 101 -2.23 -4.67 -5.31
N GLU A 102 -2.55 -5.95 -5.54
CA GLU A 102 -3.80 -6.54 -5.09
C GLU A 102 -3.92 -6.51 -3.57
N ALA A 103 -2.83 -6.78 -2.87
CA ALA A 103 -2.80 -6.76 -1.40
C ALA A 103 -3.02 -5.34 -0.86
N GLU A 104 -2.44 -4.33 -1.52
CA GLU A 104 -2.65 -2.93 -1.17
C GLU A 104 -4.08 -2.49 -1.42
N LYS A 105 -4.67 -2.94 -2.51
CA LYS A 105 -6.06 -2.64 -2.85
C LYS A 105 -7.02 -3.25 -1.84
N LEU A 106 -6.76 -4.49 -1.42
CA LEU A 106 -7.55 -5.14 -0.37
C LEU A 106 -7.40 -4.40 0.96
N GLN A 107 -6.19 -3.94 1.28
CA GLN A 107 -5.95 -3.13 2.48
C GLN A 107 -6.86 -1.89 2.47
N GLN A 108 -6.98 -1.22 1.34
CA GLN A 108 -7.87 -0.06 1.23
C GLN A 108 -9.33 -0.42 1.45
N SER A 109 -9.77 -1.57 0.96
CA SER A 109 -11.14 -2.06 1.22
C SER A 109 -11.37 -2.29 2.71
N ILE A 110 -10.40 -2.90 3.39
CA ILE A 110 -10.47 -3.13 4.83
C ILE A 110 -10.59 -1.79 5.56
N MET A 111 -9.81 -0.80 5.14
CA MET A 111 -9.82 0.54 5.73
C MET A 111 -11.16 1.23 5.55
N MET A 112 -11.77 1.10 4.37
CA MET A 112 -13.10 1.66 4.12
C MET A 112 -14.18 1.02 4.98
N HIS A 113 -14.16 -0.29 5.13
CA HIS A 113 -15.07 -1.00 6.01
C HIS A 113 -14.89 -0.57 7.45
N PHE A 114 -13.64 -0.41 7.88
CA PHE A 114 -13.35 0.08 9.22
C PHE A 114 -13.94 1.47 9.45
N ALA A 115 -13.73 2.38 8.51
CA ALA A 115 -14.24 3.75 8.60
C ALA A 115 -15.77 3.77 8.72
N ALA A 116 -16.45 2.98 7.90
CA ALA A 116 -17.90 2.89 7.91
C ALA A 116 -18.43 2.36 9.26
N GLY A 117 -17.81 1.32 9.80
CA GLY A 117 -18.17 0.75 11.08
C GLY A 117 -17.90 1.69 12.25
N TYR A 118 -16.77 2.39 12.19
CA TYR A 118 -16.41 3.33 13.24
C TYR A 118 -17.35 4.54 13.27
N ALA A 119 -17.72 5.03 12.09
CA ALA A 119 -18.58 6.20 11.97
C ALA A 119 -20.01 5.94 12.47
N THR A 120 -20.48 4.68 12.44
CA THR A 120 -21.82 4.32 12.88
C THR A 120 -21.92 4.06 14.39
N ASN A 121 -20.79 3.95 15.05
CA ASN A 121 -20.73 3.76 16.50
C ASN A 121 -20.68 5.11 17.22
#